data_6abfe2b54cb059a1516c2c4af40fd4b0
#
_entry.id   6abfe2b54cb059a1516c2c4af40fd4b0
#
_cell.length_a   1.000
_cell.length_b   1.000
_cell.length_c   1.000
_cell.angle_alpha   90.00
_cell.angle_beta   90.00
_cell.angle_gamma   90.00
#
_symmetry.space_group_name_H-M   'P 1'
#
loop_
_entity.id
_entity.type
_entity.pdbx_description
1 polymer ?
#
loop_
_entity_poly.entity_id
_entity_poly.type
_entity_poly.pdbx_seq_one_letter_code
_entity_poly.pdbx_strand_id
1 'polypeptide(L)'
;LDNIVIVNTKLNKNWDSFLYKMGLLQYDITTLIKKKKFFGHDHLTYAFLFDLSHGSVLEDGAGNYNGPIPYKKRVKRALKGRVVSPLGYGNKITSIYLSKPELVDSQLQSKTKVFDVVDMLDYTRNFSLQMILTHSFESLSGKNILFTQPISDLVTEDGKIELYKEIAEKYNITVIKPHPRECTDYTKHFSCLVLDKFIPAEVLISPDDKNVHLYTLNSTSVLNLKEVNDN
;
A
#
# COMPACT_ATOMS: atom_id res chain seq x y z
N LEU A 1 -21.98 0.59 -8.71
CA LEU A 1 -20.74 -0.19 -8.87
C LEU A 1 -20.61 -0.87 -10.24
N ASP A 2 -21.63 -0.76 -11.10
CA ASP A 2 -21.71 -1.47 -12.39
C ASP A 2 -20.71 -1.03 -13.46
N ASN A 3 -19.81 -0.10 -13.14
CA ASN A 3 -18.82 0.45 -14.07
C ASN A 3 -17.35 0.27 -13.63
N ILE A 4 -17.09 -0.52 -12.60
CA ILE A 4 -15.72 -0.84 -12.20
C ILE A 4 -15.30 -2.15 -12.88
N VAL A 5 -14.32 -2.05 -13.76
CA VAL A 5 -13.68 -3.22 -14.36
C VAL A 5 -12.38 -3.47 -13.63
N ILE A 6 -12.33 -4.55 -12.85
CA ILE A 6 -11.09 -5.02 -12.23
C ILE A 6 -10.36 -5.85 -13.26
N VAL A 7 -9.27 -5.33 -13.77
CA VAL A 7 -8.40 -6.06 -14.69
C VAL A 7 -7.39 -6.86 -13.86
N ASN A 8 -7.73 -8.11 -13.55
CA ASN A 8 -6.78 -9.04 -12.96
C ASN A 8 -5.93 -9.65 -14.08
N THR A 9 -4.82 -8.99 -14.40
CA THR A 9 -3.93 -9.44 -15.45
C THR A 9 -2.79 -10.24 -14.85
N LYS A 10 -2.74 -11.54 -15.11
CA LYS A 10 -1.51 -12.35 -14.97
C LYS A 10 -0.52 -11.98 -16.08
N LEU A 11 -0.24 -10.70 -16.25
CA LEU A 11 0.66 -10.21 -17.29
C LEU A 11 2.11 -10.54 -16.92
N ASN A 12 2.87 -11.03 -17.88
CA ASN A 12 4.31 -11.24 -17.71
C ASN A 12 5.00 -9.87 -17.71
N LYS A 13 5.39 -9.39 -16.53
CA LYS A 13 5.85 -8.03 -16.20
C LYS A 13 6.82 -7.42 -17.23
N ASN A 14 7.74 -8.19 -17.76
CA ASN A 14 8.80 -7.67 -18.63
C ASN A 14 8.38 -7.71 -20.10
N TRP A 15 7.66 -8.76 -20.48
CA TRP A 15 7.26 -9.00 -21.87
C TRP A 15 6.14 -8.03 -22.30
N ASP A 16 5.16 -7.80 -21.47
CA ASP A 16 4.05 -6.92 -21.79
C ASP A 16 4.46 -5.44 -21.85
N SER A 17 5.38 -5.03 -20.98
CA SER A 17 5.97 -3.68 -21.07
C SER A 17 6.79 -3.52 -22.35
N PHE A 18 7.49 -4.55 -22.78
CA PHE A 18 8.22 -4.57 -24.06
C PHE A 18 7.27 -4.55 -25.25
N LEU A 19 6.25 -5.41 -25.27
CA LEU A 19 5.24 -5.45 -26.33
C LEU A 19 4.48 -4.12 -26.44
N TYR A 20 4.16 -3.49 -25.33
CA TYR A 20 3.57 -2.16 -25.31
C TYR A 20 4.44 -1.13 -26.02
N LYS A 21 5.74 -1.08 -25.72
CA LYS A 21 6.70 -0.15 -26.33
C LYS A 21 6.90 -0.41 -27.82
N MET A 22 6.80 -1.65 -28.23
CA MET A 22 6.85 -2.04 -29.63
C MET A 22 5.54 -1.83 -30.39
N GLY A 23 4.48 -1.33 -29.70
CA GLY A 23 3.15 -1.16 -30.28
C GLY A 23 2.41 -2.47 -30.55
N LEU A 24 2.89 -3.57 -30.01
CA LEU A 24 2.40 -4.94 -30.26
C LEU A 24 1.50 -5.49 -29.14
N LEU A 25 1.25 -4.72 -28.08
CA LEU A 25 0.39 -5.15 -27.01
C LEU A 25 -1.05 -5.27 -27.50
N GLN A 26 -1.61 -6.47 -27.36
CA GLN A 26 -2.94 -6.77 -27.87
C GLN A 26 -4.05 -5.90 -27.25
N TYR A 27 -4.93 -5.58 -28.09
CA TYR A 27 -5.93 -4.52 -28.20
C TYR A 27 -6.90 -4.29 -27.04
N ASP A 28 -7.25 -5.29 -26.26
CA ASP A 28 -8.42 -5.21 -25.39
C ASP A 28 -8.21 -4.26 -24.21
N ILE A 29 -7.04 -4.34 -23.56
CA ILE A 29 -6.71 -3.50 -22.39
C ILE A 29 -6.51 -2.06 -22.82
N THR A 30 -5.82 -1.82 -23.92
CA THR A 30 -5.52 -0.47 -24.40
C THR A 30 -6.76 0.28 -24.83
N THR A 31 -7.71 -0.40 -25.45
CA THR A 31 -9.00 0.18 -25.87
C THR A 31 -9.89 0.48 -24.68
N LEU A 32 -9.90 -0.41 -23.69
CA LEU A 32 -10.66 -0.25 -22.46
C LEU A 32 -10.14 0.95 -21.64
N ILE A 33 -8.83 1.08 -21.51
CA ILE A 33 -8.18 2.15 -20.74
C ILE A 33 -8.33 3.50 -21.41
N LYS A 34 -8.26 3.59 -22.74
CA LYS A 34 -8.47 4.85 -23.48
C LYS A 34 -9.87 5.45 -23.28
N LYS A 35 -10.87 4.62 -22.99
CA LYS A 35 -12.27 5.02 -22.84
C LYS A 35 -12.72 5.21 -21.40
N LYS A 36 -11.94 4.81 -20.41
CA LYS A 36 -12.32 4.80 -18.98
C LYS A 36 -11.35 5.63 -18.15
N LYS A 37 -11.81 6.13 -17.00
CA LYS A 37 -10.92 6.71 -15.99
C LYS A 37 -10.12 5.57 -15.38
N PHE A 38 -8.81 5.73 -15.35
CA PHE A 38 -7.89 4.76 -14.77
C PHE A 38 -7.45 5.22 -13.37
N PHE A 39 -7.50 4.31 -12.41
CA PHE A 39 -7.04 4.54 -11.04
C PHE A 39 -5.97 3.51 -10.71
N GLY A 40 -4.92 3.92 -10.03
CA GLY A 40 -3.87 2.98 -9.61
C GLY A 40 -2.60 3.66 -9.11
N HIS A 41 -1.52 2.89 -9.07
CA HIS A 41 -0.20 3.36 -8.62
C HIS A 41 0.74 3.51 -9.81
N ASP A 42 1.20 4.73 -10.08
CA ASP A 42 2.01 5.06 -11.26
C ASP A 42 3.50 4.71 -11.14
N HIS A 43 3.92 4.07 -10.06
CA HIS A 43 5.31 3.64 -9.85
C HIS A 43 5.49 2.11 -9.91
N LEU A 44 4.40 1.35 -9.93
CA LEU A 44 4.40 -0.11 -10.00
C LEU A 44 4.61 -0.62 -11.43
N THR A 45 4.54 -1.92 -11.60
CA THR A 45 4.84 -2.60 -12.88
C THR A 45 3.96 -2.14 -14.04
N TYR A 46 2.69 -1.87 -13.76
CA TYR A 46 1.71 -1.46 -14.77
C TYR A 46 1.59 0.06 -14.93
N ALA A 47 2.50 0.80 -14.36
CA ALA A 47 2.52 2.26 -14.46
C ALA A 47 2.56 2.79 -15.90
N PHE A 48 3.05 1.99 -16.86
CA PHE A 48 3.00 2.33 -18.29
C PHE A 48 1.56 2.55 -18.80
N LEU A 49 0.54 2.01 -18.13
CA LEU A 49 -0.85 2.23 -18.50
C LEU A 49 -1.26 3.69 -18.34
N PHE A 50 -0.60 4.45 -17.45
CA PHE A 50 -0.79 5.89 -17.35
C PHE A 50 -0.26 6.66 -18.57
N ASP A 51 0.61 6.05 -19.38
CA ASP A 51 1.05 6.63 -20.66
C ASP A 51 -0.03 6.53 -21.73
N LEU A 52 -1.01 5.65 -21.57
CA LEU A 52 -2.09 5.42 -22.54
C LEU A 52 -3.28 6.34 -22.32
N SER A 53 -3.58 6.69 -21.09
CA SER A 53 -4.77 7.45 -20.73
C SER A 53 -4.50 8.40 -19.58
N HIS A 54 -5.33 9.43 -19.46
CA HIS A 54 -5.35 10.26 -18.28
C HIS A 54 -5.87 9.42 -17.10
N GLY A 55 -5.13 9.43 -16.00
CA GLY A 55 -5.43 8.62 -14.83
C GLY A 55 -5.32 9.36 -13.52
N SER A 56 -5.77 8.70 -12.48
CA SER A 56 -5.68 9.17 -11.10
C SER A 56 -4.81 8.24 -10.29
N VAL A 57 -3.91 8.81 -9.51
CA VAL A 57 -3.04 8.07 -8.60
C VAL A 57 -3.72 7.92 -7.25
N LEU A 58 -3.66 6.72 -6.70
CA LEU A 58 -4.06 6.44 -5.34
C LEU A 58 -2.82 6.42 -4.44
N GLU A 59 -3.00 6.77 -3.19
CA GLU A 59 -1.95 6.68 -2.18
C GLU A 59 -1.40 5.25 -2.06
N ASP A 60 -0.07 5.13 -2.01
CA ASP A 60 0.66 3.89 -1.75
C ASP A 60 1.57 4.04 -0.52
N GLY A 61 1.21 4.92 0.36
CA GLY A 61 1.91 5.20 1.60
C GLY A 61 2.88 6.37 1.55
N ALA A 62 3.83 6.41 2.50
CA ALA A 62 4.75 7.54 2.71
C ALA A 62 5.55 7.95 1.48
N GLY A 63 5.71 7.06 0.49
CA GLY A 63 6.40 7.35 -0.75
C GLY A 63 5.80 8.52 -1.54
N ASN A 64 4.48 8.73 -1.43
CA ASN A 64 3.76 9.79 -2.13
C ASN A 64 4.15 11.20 -1.65
N TYR A 65 4.72 11.33 -0.45
CA TYR A 65 5.07 12.61 0.18
C TYR A 65 6.56 12.97 0.04
N ASN A 66 7.38 12.10 -0.56
CA ASN A 66 8.84 12.27 -0.64
C ASN A 66 9.35 13.22 -1.73
N GLY A 67 8.47 13.95 -2.39
CA GLY A 67 8.84 14.83 -3.49
C GLY A 67 9.29 14.12 -4.78
N PRO A 68 9.76 14.87 -5.80
CA PRO A 68 10.12 14.31 -7.09
C PRO A 68 11.37 13.44 -7.04
N ILE A 69 11.38 12.38 -7.83
CA ILE A 69 12.54 11.49 -7.95
C ILE A 69 13.75 12.27 -8.53
N PRO A 70 14.93 12.18 -7.92
CA PRO A 70 16.15 12.82 -8.41
C PRO A 70 16.49 12.46 -9.85
N TYR A 71 17.07 13.40 -10.60
CA TYR A 71 17.37 13.26 -12.04
C TYR A 71 18.12 11.96 -12.38
N LYS A 72 19.16 11.62 -11.63
CA LYS A 72 19.92 10.37 -11.86
C LYS A 72 19.04 9.11 -11.78
N LYS A 73 18.10 9.08 -10.83
CA LYS A 73 17.14 7.98 -10.70
C LYS A 73 16.12 7.98 -11.86
N ARG A 74 15.72 9.16 -12.33
CA ARG A 74 14.83 9.30 -13.51
C ARG A 74 15.47 8.72 -14.76
N VAL A 75 16.73 9.04 -15.05
CA VAL A 75 17.48 8.47 -16.18
C VAL A 75 17.55 6.94 -16.07
N LYS A 76 17.93 6.41 -14.89
CA LYS A 76 17.97 4.97 -14.65
C LYS A 76 16.62 4.28 -14.85
N ARG A 77 15.53 4.95 -14.48
CA ARG A 77 14.15 4.45 -14.71
C ARG A 77 13.82 4.44 -16.20
N ALA A 78 14.16 5.51 -16.94
CA ALA A 78 13.96 5.59 -18.38
C ALA A 78 14.68 4.46 -19.14
N LEU A 79 15.94 4.21 -18.80
CA LEU A 79 16.74 3.11 -19.37
C LEU A 79 16.12 1.72 -19.10
N LYS A 80 15.44 1.56 -17.96
CA LYS A 80 14.72 0.33 -17.60
C LYS A 80 13.29 0.30 -18.14
N GLY A 81 12.90 1.31 -18.93
CA GLY A 81 11.56 1.41 -19.45
C GLY A 81 10.45 1.59 -18.43
N ARG A 82 10.78 2.13 -17.27
CA ARG A 82 9.81 2.46 -16.21
C ARG A 82 9.34 3.90 -16.35
N VAL A 83 8.19 4.22 -15.76
CA VAL A 83 7.69 5.61 -15.67
C VAL A 83 8.78 6.51 -15.07
N VAL A 84 9.09 7.58 -15.78
CA VAL A 84 10.21 8.48 -15.46
C VAL A 84 9.88 9.38 -14.27
N SER A 85 8.64 9.86 -14.21
CA SER A 85 8.15 10.76 -13.16
C SER A 85 6.92 10.16 -12.49
N PRO A 86 7.09 9.14 -11.62
CA PRO A 86 6.00 8.51 -10.87
C PRO A 86 5.54 9.38 -9.69
N LEU A 87 4.64 8.85 -8.89
CA LEU A 87 4.09 9.47 -7.69
C LEU A 87 3.29 10.76 -7.97
N GLY A 88 2.58 10.74 -9.10
CA GLY A 88 1.73 11.86 -9.49
C GLY A 88 2.40 12.91 -10.37
N TYR A 89 3.72 12.88 -10.55
CA TYR A 89 4.44 13.87 -11.37
C TYR A 89 4.28 13.69 -12.88
N GLY A 90 3.66 12.61 -13.32
CA GLY A 90 3.40 12.36 -14.75
C GLY A 90 2.42 13.37 -15.35
N ASN A 91 2.65 13.79 -16.61
CA ASN A 91 1.83 14.79 -17.29
C ASN A 91 0.38 14.33 -17.54
N LYS A 92 0.15 13.03 -17.59
CA LYS A 92 -1.18 12.44 -17.79
C LYS A 92 -1.92 12.14 -16.49
N ILE A 93 -1.31 12.43 -15.33
CA ILE A 93 -1.96 12.31 -14.05
C ILE A 93 -2.84 13.53 -13.81
N THR A 94 -4.13 13.31 -13.71
CA THR A 94 -5.14 14.37 -13.52
C THR A 94 -5.51 14.59 -12.06
N SER A 95 -5.41 13.56 -11.24
CA SER A 95 -5.72 13.66 -9.81
C SER A 95 -4.84 12.71 -9.00
N ILE A 96 -4.58 13.10 -7.77
CA ILE A 96 -3.83 12.30 -6.79
C ILE A 96 -4.69 12.26 -5.53
N TYR A 97 -5.05 11.09 -5.08
CA TYR A 97 -5.87 10.90 -3.88
C TYR A 97 -4.98 10.53 -2.71
N LEU A 98 -4.89 11.39 -1.71
CA LEU A 98 -4.02 11.26 -0.55
C LEU A 98 -4.78 11.50 0.75
N SER A 99 -4.43 10.77 1.79
CA SER A 99 -4.98 10.96 3.14
C SER A 99 -4.50 12.26 3.78
N LYS A 100 -3.28 12.71 3.44
CA LYS A 100 -2.63 13.91 3.99
C LYS A 100 -2.20 14.86 2.88
N PRO A 101 -3.14 15.51 2.18
CA PRO A 101 -2.84 16.35 1.03
C PRO A 101 -1.94 17.55 1.36
N GLU A 102 -1.92 18.01 2.62
CA GLU A 102 -1.10 19.12 3.09
C GLU A 102 0.40 18.78 3.12
N LEU A 103 0.77 17.49 3.17
CA LEU A 103 2.16 17.04 3.21
C LEU A 103 2.78 16.86 1.83
N VAL A 104 1.98 16.96 0.77
CA VAL A 104 2.47 16.73 -0.59
C VAL A 104 3.27 17.93 -1.11
N ASP A 105 4.21 17.65 -2.02
CA ASP A 105 4.97 18.68 -2.72
C ASP A 105 4.06 19.72 -3.39
N SER A 106 4.43 21.00 -3.29
CA SER A 106 3.66 22.12 -3.81
C SER A 106 3.30 21.99 -5.31
N GLN A 107 4.15 21.34 -6.11
CA GLN A 107 3.91 21.11 -7.53
C GLN A 107 2.70 20.17 -7.78
N LEU A 108 2.31 19.38 -6.81
CA LEU A 108 1.22 18.41 -6.92
C LEU A 108 -0.08 18.89 -6.29
N GLN A 109 -0.05 19.92 -5.46
CA GLN A 109 -1.23 20.40 -4.70
C GLN A 109 -2.45 20.65 -5.58
N SER A 110 -2.25 21.23 -6.78
CA SER A 110 -3.37 21.50 -7.72
C SER A 110 -4.07 20.25 -8.24
N LYS A 111 -3.41 19.08 -8.18
CA LYS A 111 -3.95 17.79 -8.60
C LYS A 111 -4.44 16.95 -7.43
N THR A 112 -4.11 17.35 -6.20
CA THR A 112 -4.36 16.54 -5.01
C THR A 112 -5.80 16.67 -4.55
N LYS A 113 -6.36 15.56 -4.14
CA LYS A 113 -7.69 15.41 -3.55
C LYS A 113 -7.56 14.63 -2.26
N VAL A 114 -8.39 14.98 -1.28
CA VAL A 114 -8.47 14.22 -0.04
C VAL A 114 -8.97 12.81 -0.36
N PHE A 115 -8.31 11.83 0.20
CA PHE A 115 -8.76 10.47 0.29
C PHE A 115 -9.14 10.21 1.74
N ASP A 116 -10.42 10.22 2.03
CA ASP A 116 -10.91 9.98 3.38
C ASP A 116 -10.75 8.48 3.71
N VAL A 117 -9.76 8.20 4.54
CA VAL A 117 -9.45 6.84 4.97
C VAL A 117 -10.56 6.31 5.88
N VAL A 118 -11.19 7.17 6.69
CA VAL A 118 -12.26 6.78 7.62
C VAL A 118 -13.49 6.33 6.84
N ASP A 119 -13.96 7.14 5.89
CA ASP A 119 -15.08 6.79 5.02
C ASP A 119 -14.81 5.49 4.25
N MET A 120 -13.57 5.33 3.76
CA MET A 120 -13.18 4.08 3.08
C MET A 120 -13.19 2.88 4.02
N LEU A 121 -12.73 3.05 5.25
CA LEU A 121 -12.71 1.98 6.24
C LEU A 121 -14.12 1.55 6.65
N ASP A 122 -15.01 2.49 6.85
CA ASP A 122 -16.41 2.19 7.17
C ASP A 122 -17.09 1.44 6.02
N TYR A 123 -16.85 1.89 4.78
CA TYR A 123 -17.33 1.16 3.60
C TYR A 123 -16.72 -0.23 3.48
N THR A 124 -15.41 -0.36 3.69
CA THR A 124 -14.69 -1.63 3.59
C THR A 124 -15.08 -2.58 4.71
N ARG A 125 -15.29 -2.09 5.92
CA ARG A 125 -15.78 -2.90 7.05
C ARG A 125 -17.15 -3.47 6.77
N ASN A 126 -18.09 -2.65 6.34
CA ASN A 126 -19.44 -3.10 6.04
C ASN A 126 -19.48 -4.10 4.88
N PHE A 127 -18.61 -3.98 3.89
CA PHE A 127 -18.60 -4.86 2.72
C PHE A 127 -17.65 -6.07 2.89
N SER A 128 -16.45 -5.86 3.39
CA SER A 128 -15.42 -6.92 3.47
C SER A 128 -15.55 -7.77 4.72
N LEU A 129 -16.03 -7.22 5.82
CA LEU A 129 -16.33 -7.98 7.03
C LEU A 129 -17.38 -9.05 6.77
N GLN A 130 -18.40 -8.77 5.97
CA GLN A 130 -19.38 -9.79 5.60
C GLN A 130 -18.83 -10.86 4.66
N MET A 131 -17.83 -10.54 3.83
CA MET A 131 -17.26 -11.49 2.86
C MET A 131 -16.01 -12.23 3.36
N ILE A 132 -15.23 -11.64 4.26
CA ILE A 132 -13.95 -12.19 4.74
C ILE A 132 -14.11 -12.85 6.11
N LEU A 133 -15.11 -12.44 6.89
CA LEU A 133 -15.30 -12.88 8.26
C LEU A 133 -16.28 -14.07 8.37
N THR A 134 -15.91 -15.19 7.81
CA THR A 134 -16.33 -16.47 8.40
C THR A 134 -15.53 -16.78 9.69
N HIS A 135 -14.59 -15.93 10.06
CA HIS A 135 -13.79 -16.04 11.29
C HIS A 135 -14.09 -14.83 12.17
N SER A 136 -14.61 -15.07 13.36
CA SER A 136 -14.70 -14.06 14.42
C SER A 136 -13.30 -13.57 14.77
N PHE A 137 -12.98 -12.31 14.46
CA PHE A 137 -11.79 -11.71 15.03
C PHE A 137 -12.03 -11.48 16.53
N GLU A 138 -11.14 -12.01 17.34
CA GLU A 138 -11.09 -11.61 18.75
C GLU A 138 -10.80 -10.11 18.80
N SER A 139 -11.47 -9.41 19.73
CA SER A 139 -11.18 -7.99 19.98
C SER A 139 -9.70 -7.78 20.27
N LEU A 140 -9.13 -6.77 19.63
CA LEU A 140 -7.75 -6.37 19.86
C LEU A 140 -7.61 -5.34 20.99
N SER A 141 -8.70 -5.04 21.71
CA SER A 141 -8.70 -4.14 22.85
C SER A 141 -7.66 -4.54 23.89
N GLY A 142 -6.89 -3.57 24.36
CA GLY A 142 -5.84 -3.77 25.36
C GLY A 142 -4.61 -4.52 24.84
N LYS A 143 -4.47 -4.74 23.54
CA LYS A 143 -3.34 -5.47 22.95
C LYS A 143 -2.20 -4.53 22.57
N ASN A 144 -0.98 -5.02 22.74
CA ASN A 144 0.23 -4.41 22.20
C ASN A 144 0.58 -5.12 20.89
N ILE A 145 0.46 -4.40 19.77
CA ILE A 145 0.58 -4.97 18.41
C ILE A 145 1.86 -4.49 17.74
N LEU A 146 2.72 -5.41 17.35
CA LEU A 146 3.94 -5.14 16.59
C LEU A 146 3.70 -5.35 15.09
N PHE A 147 3.86 -4.28 14.30
CA PHE A 147 3.86 -4.31 12.86
C PHE A 147 5.28 -4.53 12.34
N THR A 148 5.55 -5.71 11.80
CA THR A 148 6.86 -6.02 11.26
C THR A 148 7.07 -5.39 9.88
N GLN A 149 8.34 -5.30 9.45
CA GLN A 149 8.74 -4.74 8.17
C GLN A 149 9.72 -5.67 7.44
N PRO A 150 9.72 -5.72 6.11
CA PRO A 150 10.63 -6.54 5.33
C PRO A 150 12.02 -5.90 5.29
N ILE A 151 12.76 -5.95 6.40
CA ILE A 151 14.10 -5.34 6.57
C ILE A 151 15.24 -6.31 6.24
N SER A 152 14.96 -7.43 5.58
CA SER A 152 15.96 -8.45 5.21
C SER A 152 17.05 -7.94 4.27
N ASP A 153 16.84 -6.79 3.62
CA ASP A 153 17.88 -6.11 2.85
C ASP A 153 18.91 -5.35 3.73
N LEU A 154 18.58 -5.13 5.01
CA LEU A 154 19.39 -4.35 5.96
C LEU A 154 20.06 -5.23 7.01
N VAL A 155 19.43 -6.31 7.39
CA VAL A 155 19.87 -7.25 8.43
C VAL A 155 19.64 -8.70 8.00
N THR A 156 20.39 -9.63 8.59
CA THR A 156 20.15 -11.06 8.37
C THR A 156 18.77 -11.48 8.94
N GLU A 157 18.26 -12.61 8.49
CA GLU A 157 16.98 -13.12 8.99
C GLU A 157 17.01 -13.35 10.51
N ASP A 158 18.10 -13.97 11.02
CA ASP A 158 18.29 -14.18 12.45
C ASP A 158 18.38 -12.87 13.23
N GLY A 159 19.12 -11.89 12.71
CA GLY A 159 19.22 -10.55 13.31
C GLY A 159 17.89 -9.81 13.34
N LYS A 160 17.05 -10.00 12.32
CA LYS A 160 15.69 -9.46 12.29
C LYS A 160 14.81 -10.09 13.37
N ILE A 161 14.86 -11.41 13.49
CA ILE A 161 14.10 -12.14 14.49
C ILE A 161 14.52 -11.71 15.90
N GLU A 162 15.82 -11.60 16.16
CA GLU A 162 16.38 -11.15 17.44
C GLU A 162 15.89 -9.74 17.79
N LEU A 163 16.00 -8.80 16.84
CA LEU A 163 15.49 -7.43 17.00
C LEU A 163 14.01 -7.41 17.38
N TYR A 164 13.18 -8.21 16.70
CA TYR A 164 11.76 -8.25 17.03
C TYR A 164 11.45 -8.95 18.35
N LYS A 165 12.28 -9.89 18.80
CA LYS A 165 12.18 -10.47 20.14
C LYS A 165 12.49 -9.43 21.22
N GLU A 166 13.57 -8.66 21.08
CA GLU A 166 13.90 -7.57 21.99
C GLU A 166 12.77 -6.54 22.10
N ILE A 167 12.19 -6.16 20.96
CA ILE A 167 11.03 -5.25 20.92
C ILE A 167 9.83 -5.88 21.62
N ALA A 168 9.57 -7.17 21.35
CA ALA A 168 8.42 -7.87 21.91
C ALA A 168 8.51 -8.00 23.43
N GLU A 169 9.69 -8.29 23.95
CA GLU A 169 9.95 -8.34 25.38
C GLU A 169 9.83 -6.96 26.04
N LYS A 170 10.52 -5.97 25.47
CA LYS A 170 10.55 -4.60 26.00
C LYS A 170 9.17 -3.96 26.11
N TYR A 171 8.32 -4.18 25.12
CA TYR A 171 7.00 -3.55 25.02
C TYR A 171 5.83 -4.49 25.30
N ASN A 172 6.14 -5.69 25.82
CA ASN A 172 5.13 -6.70 26.15
C ASN A 172 4.16 -6.96 24.99
N ILE A 173 4.72 -7.23 23.79
CA ILE A 173 3.93 -7.46 22.59
C ILE A 173 3.10 -8.72 22.73
N THR A 174 1.81 -8.60 22.49
CA THR A 174 0.83 -9.71 22.58
C THR A 174 0.32 -10.14 21.21
N VAL A 175 0.55 -9.32 20.17
CA VAL A 175 0.11 -9.58 18.81
C VAL A 175 1.20 -9.15 17.82
N ILE A 176 1.46 -9.98 16.81
CA ILE A 176 2.31 -9.61 15.66
C ILE A 176 1.46 -9.51 14.42
N LYS A 177 1.58 -8.41 13.69
CA LYS A 177 1.01 -8.20 12.36
C LYS A 177 2.14 -8.12 11.32
N PRO A 178 2.39 -9.22 10.59
CA PRO A 178 3.43 -9.22 9.58
C PRO A 178 3.07 -8.34 8.38
N HIS A 179 4.09 -7.72 7.79
CA HIS A 179 3.95 -7.00 6.53
C HIS A 179 3.65 -8.00 5.38
N PRO A 180 2.83 -7.67 4.36
CA PRO A 180 2.48 -8.59 3.26
C PRO A 180 3.68 -9.17 2.50
N ARG A 181 4.80 -8.45 2.44
CA ARG A 181 6.04 -8.89 1.78
C ARG A 181 6.98 -9.72 2.67
N GLU A 182 6.62 -9.91 3.95
CA GLU A 182 7.41 -10.74 4.85
C GLU A 182 7.37 -12.21 4.43
N CYS A 183 8.55 -12.84 4.50
CA CYS A 183 8.71 -14.28 4.26
C CYS A 183 8.88 -15.07 5.57
N THR A 184 9.12 -14.38 6.68
CA THR A 184 9.32 -14.98 8.02
C THR A 184 8.02 -15.59 8.52
N ASP A 185 8.11 -16.81 9.01
CA ASP A 185 7.03 -17.45 9.74
C ASP A 185 7.19 -17.15 11.24
N TYR A 186 6.58 -16.07 11.68
CA TYR A 186 6.68 -15.60 13.07
C TYR A 186 6.06 -16.57 14.08
N THR A 187 5.17 -17.46 13.67
CA THR A 187 4.57 -18.46 14.59
C THR A 187 5.61 -19.42 15.16
N LYS A 188 6.75 -19.59 14.48
CA LYS A 188 7.85 -20.43 14.94
C LYS A 188 8.76 -19.76 15.97
N HIS A 189 8.69 -18.46 16.11
CA HIS A 189 9.63 -17.65 16.87
C HIS A 189 8.98 -16.94 18.07
N PHE A 190 7.65 -16.81 18.05
CA PHE A 190 6.89 -16.09 19.06
C PHE A 190 5.69 -16.92 19.54
N SER A 191 5.39 -16.82 20.83
CA SER A 191 4.22 -17.48 21.46
C SER A 191 2.95 -16.63 21.44
N CYS A 192 3.04 -15.39 20.94
CA CYS A 192 1.90 -14.48 20.84
C CYS A 192 1.06 -14.74 19.57
N LEU A 193 -0.11 -14.11 19.49
CA LEU A 193 -0.97 -14.18 18.32
C LEU A 193 -0.26 -13.57 17.09
N VAL A 194 -0.21 -14.30 16.00
CA VAL A 194 0.29 -13.80 14.71
C VAL A 194 -0.88 -13.67 13.75
N LEU A 195 -1.16 -12.44 13.32
CA LEU A 195 -2.26 -12.13 12.40
C LEU A 195 -1.89 -12.45 10.94
N ASP A 196 -2.91 -12.67 10.12
CA ASP A 196 -2.68 -12.89 8.68
C ASP A 196 -2.05 -11.64 8.04
N LYS A 197 -0.92 -11.84 7.37
CA LYS A 197 -0.17 -10.76 6.73
C LYS A 197 -0.91 -10.10 5.55
N PHE A 198 -1.85 -10.79 4.92
CA PHE A 198 -2.58 -10.29 3.75
C PHE A 198 -3.83 -9.47 4.11
N ILE A 199 -4.30 -9.54 5.35
CA ILE A 199 -5.41 -8.70 5.78
C ILE A 199 -4.85 -7.30 6.11
N PRO A 200 -5.38 -6.22 5.52
CA PRO A 200 -4.96 -4.86 5.85
C PRO A 200 -5.13 -4.57 7.35
N ALA A 201 -4.17 -3.85 7.93
CA ALA A 201 -4.20 -3.51 9.35
C ALA A 201 -5.42 -2.69 9.72
N GLU A 202 -5.83 -1.81 8.83
CA GLU A 202 -6.98 -0.93 8.95
C GLU A 202 -8.30 -1.70 9.04
N VAL A 203 -8.34 -2.93 8.53
CA VAL A 203 -9.52 -3.82 8.65
C VAL A 203 -9.51 -4.59 9.95
N LEU A 204 -8.31 -4.91 10.49
CA LEU A 204 -8.14 -5.74 11.68
C LEU A 204 -8.45 -4.98 12.97
N ILE A 205 -8.14 -3.68 13.01
CA ILE A 205 -8.31 -2.85 14.21
C ILE A 205 -9.61 -2.09 14.07
N SER A 206 -10.57 -2.41 14.95
CA SER A 206 -11.86 -1.73 14.99
C SER A 206 -11.73 -0.36 15.70
N PRO A 207 -12.51 0.67 15.32
CA PRO A 207 -12.67 1.87 16.14
C PRO A 207 -13.20 1.59 17.54
N ASP A 208 -13.89 0.47 17.71
CA ASP A 208 -14.40 0.04 19.01
C ASP A 208 -13.32 -0.61 19.89
N ASP A 209 -12.16 -1.00 19.30
CA ASP A 209 -11.04 -1.53 20.06
C ASP A 209 -10.37 -0.42 20.85
N LYS A 210 -10.42 -0.53 22.19
CA LYS A 210 -9.87 0.47 23.12
C LYS A 210 -8.51 0.05 23.65
N ASN A 211 -7.66 1.03 23.95
CA ASN A 211 -6.34 0.82 24.54
C ASN A 211 -5.46 -0.12 23.69
N VAL A 212 -5.50 0.01 22.36
CA VAL A 212 -4.60 -0.68 21.45
C VAL A 212 -3.33 0.13 21.30
N HIS A 213 -2.18 -0.48 21.53
CA HIS A 213 -0.88 0.14 21.35
C HIS A 213 -0.19 -0.44 20.14
N LEU A 214 0.21 0.42 19.21
CA LEU A 214 0.82 0.04 17.94
C LEU A 214 2.32 0.34 17.95
N TYR A 215 3.12 -0.65 17.63
CA TYR A 215 4.58 -0.57 17.58
C TYR A 215 5.05 -0.90 16.17
N THR A 216 5.96 -0.10 15.64
CA THR A 216 6.55 -0.33 14.31
C THR A 216 7.89 0.35 14.18
N LEU A 217 8.73 -0.16 13.29
CA LEU A 217 9.94 0.54 12.88
C LEU A 217 9.64 1.62 11.83
N ASN A 218 8.77 1.31 10.86
CA ASN A 218 8.37 2.24 9.80
C ASN A 218 7.14 1.71 9.05
N SER A 219 5.93 2.00 9.52
CA SER A 219 4.69 1.58 8.86
C SER A 219 3.74 2.75 8.64
N THR A 220 3.33 2.95 7.40
CA THR A 220 2.33 3.96 7.04
C THR A 220 0.95 3.61 7.61
N SER A 221 0.61 2.33 7.68
CA SER A 221 -0.66 1.87 8.27
C SER A 221 -0.80 2.30 9.73
N VAL A 222 0.30 2.31 10.50
CA VAL A 222 0.27 2.77 11.90
C VAL A 222 -0.03 4.27 11.99
N LEU A 223 0.49 5.08 11.07
CA LEU A 223 0.20 6.51 11.03
C LEU A 223 -1.28 6.77 10.70
N ASN A 224 -1.85 6.01 9.78
CA ASN A 224 -3.26 6.13 9.41
C ASN A 224 -4.19 5.70 10.57
N LEU A 225 -3.83 4.61 11.27
CA LEU A 225 -4.60 4.11 12.42
C LEU A 225 -4.57 5.03 13.64
N LYS A 226 -3.51 5.82 13.82
CA LYS A 226 -3.43 6.80 14.89
C LYS A 226 -4.55 7.84 14.78
N GLU A 227 -4.84 8.31 13.58
CA GLU A 227 -5.89 9.33 13.36
C GLU A 227 -7.31 8.78 13.57
N VAL A 228 -7.51 7.48 13.38
CA VAL A 228 -8.81 6.82 13.62
C VAL A 228 -9.12 6.72 15.13
N ASN A 229 -8.08 6.62 15.96
CA ASN A 229 -8.24 6.42 17.41
C ASN A 229 -8.14 7.70 18.25
N ASP A 230 -7.71 8.81 17.67
CA ASP A 230 -7.62 10.12 18.36
C ASP A 230 -8.94 10.94 18.26
N ASN A 231 -9.99 10.43 17.59
CA ASN A 231 -11.36 10.96 17.53
C ASN A 231 -12.28 10.14 18.42
#